data_eee9840116a1d9bc1f2f3eb0d20c341d
#
_entry.id   eee9840116a1d9bc1f2f3eb0d20c341d
#
_cell.length_a   1.000
_cell.length_b   1.000
_cell.length_c   1.000
_cell.angle_alpha   90.00
_cell.angle_beta   90.00
_cell.angle_gamma   90.00
#
_symmetry.space_group_name_H-M   'P 1'
#
loop_
_entity.id
_entity.type
_entity.pdbx_description
1 polymer ?
#
loop_
_entity_poly.entity_id
_entity_poly.type
_entity_poly.pdbx_seq_one_letter_code
_entity_poly.pdbx_strand_id
1 'polypeptide(L)'
;GSEMCIRDRCTLKNVMLEHLYHQPLLNEEEIFNTLMEYKEMVEPYVCDTSAFLHQALKDGKKILLEGQLGSLKDTDHGIYPMVTSSSTLAPYGAIGAGIPAASITDVVTVVKAYSSAVGAGAFVSEIFGDEADELRRRGGDGGEFGATTGRPRRMGWFDAVATRYG
;
A
#
# COMPACT_ATOMS: atom_id res chain seq x y z
N GLY A 1 11.37 -9.96 25.80
CA GLY A 1 10.60 -8.98 25.05
C GLY A 1 9.51 -9.59 24.19
N SER A 2 9.86 -10.22 23.08
CA SER A 2 8.85 -10.68 22.08
C SER A 2 7.95 -11.81 22.59
N GLU A 3 8.47 -12.78 23.32
CA GLU A 3 7.68 -13.87 23.92
C GLU A 3 6.59 -13.35 24.86
N MET A 4 6.91 -12.42 25.73
CA MET A 4 5.96 -11.80 26.64
C MET A 4 4.85 -11.04 25.89
N CYS A 5 5.22 -10.34 24.82
CA CYS A 5 4.22 -9.66 23.97
C CYS A 5 3.28 -10.63 23.26
N ILE A 6 3.77 -11.80 22.81
CA ILE A 6 2.93 -12.83 22.17
C ILE A 6 1.96 -13.39 23.21
N ARG A 7 2.44 -13.73 24.41
CA ARG A 7 1.63 -14.26 25.50
C ARG A 7 0.50 -13.30 25.88
N ASP A 8 0.82 -12.04 26.13
CA ASP A 8 -0.17 -11.00 26.49
C ASP A 8 -1.24 -10.84 25.40
N ARG A 9 -0.83 -10.81 24.13
CA ARG A 9 -1.76 -10.70 23.02
C ARG A 9 -2.63 -11.93 22.84
N CYS A 10 -2.09 -13.14 22.97
CA CYS A 10 -2.85 -14.38 22.91
C CYS A 10 -3.89 -14.44 24.04
N THR A 11 -3.51 -14.06 25.27
CA THR A 11 -4.42 -14.02 26.41
C THR A 11 -5.63 -13.11 26.10
N LEU A 12 -5.40 -11.88 25.67
CA LEU A 12 -6.49 -10.94 25.35
C LEU A 12 -7.35 -11.42 24.18
N LYS A 13 -6.72 -11.94 23.11
CA LYS A 13 -7.44 -12.41 21.93
C LYS A 13 -8.24 -13.67 22.23
N ASN A 14 -7.74 -14.57 23.03
CA ASN A 14 -8.42 -15.80 23.41
C ASN A 14 -9.69 -15.53 24.19
N VAL A 15 -9.73 -14.51 25.05
CA VAL A 15 -10.97 -14.07 25.70
C VAL A 15 -12.04 -13.71 24.67
N MET A 16 -11.66 -12.95 23.63
CA MET A 16 -12.60 -12.57 22.57
C MET A 16 -13.02 -13.78 21.70
N LEU A 17 -12.06 -14.64 21.36
CA LEU A 17 -12.33 -15.84 20.56
C LEU A 17 -13.28 -16.78 21.28
N GLU A 18 -13.08 -17.03 22.58
CA GLU A 18 -13.90 -17.90 23.38
C GLU A 18 -15.30 -17.35 23.61
N HIS A 19 -15.40 -16.13 24.13
CA HIS A 19 -16.65 -15.60 24.65
C HIS A 19 -17.48 -14.77 23.65
N LEU A 20 -16.83 -14.20 22.60
CA LEU A 20 -17.53 -13.36 21.62
C LEU A 20 -17.67 -14.05 20.26
N TYR A 21 -16.62 -14.68 19.77
CA TYR A 21 -16.58 -15.24 18.43
C TYR A 21 -16.81 -16.75 18.37
N HIS A 22 -16.72 -17.45 19.51
CA HIS A 22 -16.85 -18.91 19.62
C HIS A 22 -15.96 -19.64 18.62
N GLN A 23 -14.70 -19.22 18.54
CA GLN A 23 -13.68 -19.73 17.64
C GLN A 23 -12.58 -20.47 18.44
N PRO A 24 -11.81 -21.36 17.80
CA PRO A 24 -10.67 -22.00 18.41
C PRO A 24 -9.69 -21.00 19.02
N LEU A 25 -9.11 -21.36 20.15
CA LEU A 25 -8.13 -20.51 20.84
C LEU A 25 -6.78 -20.54 20.12
N LEU A 26 -6.08 -19.44 20.20
CA LEU A 26 -4.70 -19.31 19.73
C LEU A 26 -3.77 -20.04 20.68
N ASN A 27 -2.84 -20.83 20.12
CA ASN A 27 -1.76 -21.46 20.85
C ASN A 27 -0.52 -20.56 20.81
N GLU A 28 -0.10 -20.04 21.95
CA GLU A 28 1.02 -19.11 22.05
C GLU A 28 2.36 -19.75 21.65
N GLU A 29 2.56 -21.03 21.97
CA GLU A 29 3.79 -21.76 21.66
C GLU A 29 3.91 -22.01 20.14
N GLU A 30 2.85 -22.41 19.48
CA GLU A 30 2.82 -22.56 18.02
C GLU A 30 3.12 -21.26 17.30
N ILE A 31 2.51 -20.13 17.76
CA ILE A 31 2.77 -18.81 17.19
C ILE A 31 4.23 -18.41 17.41
N PHE A 32 4.75 -18.62 18.61
CA PHE A 32 6.15 -18.30 18.92
C PHE A 32 7.11 -19.09 18.02
N ASN A 33 6.92 -20.41 17.91
CA ASN A 33 7.76 -21.27 17.09
C ASN A 33 7.71 -20.87 15.61
N THR A 34 6.52 -20.61 15.07
CA THR A 34 6.34 -20.12 13.69
C THR A 34 7.09 -18.80 13.47
N LEU A 35 7.00 -17.86 14.42
CA LEU A 35 7.71 -16.59 14.31
C LEU A 35 9.24 -16.74 14.44
N MET A 36 9.72 -17.74 15.19
CA MET A 36 11.15 -18.04 15.25
C MET A 36 11.67 -18.63 13.95
N GLU A 37 10.91 -19.52 13.30
CA GLU A 37 11.22 -20.00 11.95
C GLU A 37 11.29 -18.85 10.94
N TYR A 38 10.31 -17.95 10.97
CA TYR A 38 10.32 -16.76 10.09
C TYR A 38 11.50 -15.84 10.40
N LYS A 39 11.87 -15.69 11.67
CA LYS A 39 13.07 -14.91 12.04
C LYS A 39 14.31 -15.46 11.37
N GLU A 40 14.54 -16.78 11.45
CA GLU A 40 15.70 -17.42 10.82
C GLU A 40 15.72 -17.20 9.30
N MET A 41 14.54 -17.25 8.65
CA MET A 41 14.42 -17.02 7.20
C MET A 41 14.75 -15.57 6.79
N VAL A 42 14.35 -14.59 7.60
CA VAL A 42 14.48 -13.17 7.24
C VAL A 42 15.75 -12.51 7.79
N GLU A 43 16.37 -13.08 8.82
CA GLU A 43 17.55 -12.51 9.50
C GLU A 43 18.69 -12.13 8.54
N PRO A 44 19.02 -12.91 7.50
CA PRO A 44 20.06 -12.55 6.53
C PRO A 44 19.74 -11.29 5.71
N TYR A 45 18.49 -10.86 5.67
CA TYR A 45 18.00 -9.71 4.90
C TYR A 45 17.75 -8.47 5.78
N VAL A 46 17.96 -8.57 7.10
CA VAL A 46 17.75 -7.47 8.04
C VAL A 46 19.04 -6.67 8.20
N CYS A 47 18.96 -5.38 7.96
CA CYS A 47 20.10 -4.46 8.16
C CYS A 47 19.59 -3.05 8.53
N ASP A 48 20.51 -2.16 8.87
CA ASP A 48 20.24 -0.71 8.89
C ASP A 48 20.11 -0.22 7.45
N THR A 49 18.87 -0.15 6.97
CA THR A 49 18.55 0.22 5.58
C THR A 49 18.96 1.65 5.24
N SER A 50 18.88 2.58 6.20
CA SER A 50 19.34 3.95 5.97
C SER A 50 20.85 4.00 5.74
N ALA A 51 21.64 3.34 6.57
CA ALA A 51 23.08 3.25 6.39
C ALA A 51 23.44 2.55 5.07
N PHE A 52 22.76 1.48 4.73
CA PHE A 52 22.93 0.75 3.47
C PHE A 52 22.68 1.65 2.24
N LEU A 53 21.54 2.37 2.22
CA LEU A 53 21.19 3.24 1.11
C LEU A 53 22.11 4.48 1.00
N HIS A 54 22.53 5.05 2.12
CA HIS A 54 23.53 6.13 2.13
C HIS A 54 24.86 5.66 1.54
N GLN A 55 25.29 4.43 1.86
CA GLN A 55 26.51 3.90 1.27
C GLN A 55 26.31 3.64 -0.24
N ALA A 56 25.18 3.13 -0.64
CA ALA A 56 24.86 2.92 -2.07
C ALA A 56 24.91 4.23 -2.87
N LEU A 57 24.39 5.33 -2.31
CA LEU A 57 24.49 6.67 -2.93
C LEU A 57 25.94 7.14 -3.04
N LYS A 58 26.77 6.96 -2.00
CA LYS A 58 28.19 7.30 -2.05
C LYS A 58 28.95 6.50 -3.10
N ASP A 59 28.57 5.24 -3.29
CA ASP A 59 29.14 4.35 -4.29
C ASP A 59 28.62 4.61 -5.72
N GLY A 60 27.79 5.66 -5.90
CA GLY A 60 27.21 6.03 -7.20
C GLY A 60 26.18 5.04 -7.73
N LYS A 61 25.56 4.24 -6.86
CA LYS A 61 24.50 3.32 -7.26
C LYS A 61 23.23 4.07 -7.62
N LYS A 62 22.49 3.55 -8.60
CA LYS A 62 21.16 4.05 -8.93
C LYS A 62 20.14 3.36 -8.04
N ILE A 63 19.31 4.16 -7.38
CA ILE A 63 18.24 3.71 -6.50
C ILE A 63 16.91 4.01 -7.18
N LEU A 64 16.07 3.00 -7.34
CA LEU A 64 14.69 3.15 -7.80
C LEU A 64 13.77 3.16 -6.58
N LEU A 65 13.00 4.23 -6.43
CA LEU A 65 11.94 4.33 -5.43
C LEU A 65 10.61 4.12 -6.13
N GLU A 66 9.82 3.18 -5.66
CA GLU A 66 8.49 2.90 -6.19
C GLU A 66 7.43 3.37 -5.19
N GLY A 67 6.62 4.32 -5.62
CA GLY A 67 5.42 4.75 -4.92
C GLY A 67 4.17 4.15 -5.54
N GLN A 68 3.02 4.47 -4.98
CA GLN A 68 1.74 3.93 -5.43
C GLN A 68 0.61 4.95 -5.33
N LEU A 69 -0.55 4.58 -5.86
CA LEU A 69 -1.83 5.31 -5.85
C LEU A 69 -1.78 6.56 -6.73
N GLY A 70 -1.80 7.74 -6.19
CA GLY A 70 -1.80 8.97 -6.98
C GLY A 70 -1.96 10.20 -6.11
N SER A 71 -1.62 11.36 -6.65
CA SER A 71 -1.55 12.64 -5.93
C SER A 71 -2.85 13.00 -5.24
N LEU A 72 -4.00 12.77 -5.87
CA LEU A 72 -5.32 13.05 -5.29
C LEU A 72 -5.72 12.09 -4.15
N LYS A 73 -4.94 11.04 -3.92
CA LYS A 73 -5.12 10.10 -2.79
C LYS A 73 -4.14 10.35 -1.65
N ASP A 74 -3.24 11.31 -1.80
CA ASP A 74 -2.32 11.68 -0.73
C ASP A 74 -3.09 12.16 0.50
N THR A 75 -2.60 11.79 1.68
CA THR A 75 -3.28 12.07 2.95
C THR A 75 -3.40 13.56 3.24
N ASP A 76 -2.37 14.34 2.87
CA ASP A 76 -2.29 15.76 3.18
C ASP A 76 -2.74 16.66 2.01
N HIS A 77 -2.49 16.21 0.78
CA HIS A 77 -2.71 17.02 -0.44
C HIS A 77 -3.79 16.45 -1.37
N GLY A 78 -4.40 15.31 -1.01
CA GLY A 78 -5.46 14.69 -1.78
C GLY A 78 -6.86 15.25 -1.49
N ILE A 79 -7.87 14.56 -2.01
CA ILE A 79 -9.30 14.91 -1.86
C ILE A 79 -9.88 14.42 -0.53
N TYR A 80 -9.34 14.90 0.58
CA TYR A 80 -9.81 14.52 1.92
C TYR A 80 -11.35 14.67 2.05
N PRO A 81 -12.06 13.72 2.71
CA PRO A 81 -11.55 12.57 3.46
C PRO A 81 -11.32 11.30 2.60
N MET A 82 -11.52 11.35 1.29
CA MET A 82 -11.44 10.19 0.39
C MET A 82 -10.00 9.95 -0.09
N VAL A 83 -9.08 9.91 0.84
CA VAL A 83 -7.64 9.69 0.65
C VAL A 83 -7.22 8.28 1.08
N THR A 84 -5.97 7.92 0.86
CA THR A 84 -5.37 6.69 1.37
C THR A 84 -4.65 6.94 2.70
N SER A 85 -4.25 5.87 3.37
CA SER A 85 -3.48 5.93 4.62
C SER A 85 -1.97 6.13 4.41
N SER A 86 -1.51 6.23 3.18
CA SER A 86 -0.10 6.39 2.82
C SER A 86 0.15 7.69 2.07
N SER A 87 1.38 8.20 2.18
CA SER A 87 1.85 9.34 1.40
C SER A 87 2.20 8.89 -0.01
N THR A 88 1.56 9.48 -1.01
CA THR A 88 1.65 9.05 -2.42
C THR A 88 2.58 9.91 -3.27
N LEU A 89 3.04 11.04 -2.74
CA LEU A 89 3.90 11.97 -3.45
C LEU A 89 5.36 11.53 -3.44
N ALA A 90 6.06 11.75 -4.55
CA ALA A 90 7.44 11.30 -4.74
C ALA A 90 8.44 11.69 -3.62
N PRO A 91 8.39 12.90 -3.02
CA PRO A 91 9.31 13.27 -1.93
C PRO A 91 9.25 12.35 -0.72
N TYR A 92 8.10 11.74 -0.45
CA TYR A 92 7.93 10.78 0.65
C TYR A 92 8.71 9.48 0.46
N GLY A 93 9.06 9.14 -0.78
CA GLY A 93 9.97 8.02 -1.07
C GLY A 93 11.33 8.19 -0.41
N ALA A 94 11.88 9.40 -0.42
CA ALA A 94 13.13 9.71 0.26
C ALA A 94 12.99 9.60 1.79
N ILE A 95 11.87 10.09 2.35
CA ILE A 95 11.58 10.00 3.79
C ILE A 95 11.48 8.54 4.22
N GLY A 96 10.73 7.73 3.48
CA GLY A 96 10.57 6.30 3.77
C GLY A 96 11.87 5.50 3.65
N ALA A 97 12.74 5.87 2.72
CA ALA A 97 14.04 5.25 2.52
C ALA A 97 15.14 5.80 3.47
N GLY A 98 14.88 6.88 4.19
CA GLY A 98 15.84 7.53 5.07
C GLY A 98 17.00 8.18 4.32
N ILE A 99 16.79 8.67 3.10
CA ILE A 99 17.79 9.34 2.27
C ILE A 99 17.44 10.83 2.08
N PRO A 100 18.40 11.70 1.72
CA PRO A 100 18.10 13.11 1.45
C PRO A 100 17.11 13.27 0.29
N ALA A 101 16.10 14.14 0.46
CA ALA A 101 15.12 14.41 -0.60
C ALA A 101 15.77 14.93 -1.89
N ALA A 102 16.87 15.68 -1.78
CA ALA A 102 17.66 16.15 -2.92
C ALA A 102 18.34 15.03 -3.74
N SER A 103 18.33 13.79 -3.23
CA SER A 103 18.83 12.62 -3.97
C SER A 103 17.85 12.11 -5.02
N ILE A 104 16.58 12.55 -4.98
CA ILE A 104 15.62 12.26 -6.05
C ILE A 104 15.89 13.23 -7.19
N THR A 105 16.42 12.71 -8.29
CA THR A 105 16.76 13.50 -9.49
C THR A 105 15.68 13.45 -10.55
N ASP A 106 14.97 12.32 -10.63
CA ASP A 106 13.98 12.06 -11.66
C ASP A 106 12.71 11.50 -11.03
N VAL A 107 11.57 12.04 -11.47
CA VAL A 107 10.25 11.54 -11.07
C VAL A 107 9.51 11.08 -12.32
N VAL A 108 9.18 9.81 -12.38
CA VAL A 108 8.41 9.22 -13.48
C VAL A 108 7.05 8.82 -12.96
N THR A 109 6.00 9.37 -13.56
CA THR A 109 4.62 9.04 -13.20
C THR A 109 4.02 8.11 -14.24
N VAL A 110 3.55 6.95 -13.79
CA VAL A 110 2.80 6.00 -14.62
C VAL A 110 1.31 6.21 -14.38
N VAL A 111 0.58 6.49 -15.45
CA VAL A 111 -0.88 6.72 -15.39
C VAL A 111 -1.62 5.75 -16.29
N LYS A 112 -2.85 5.40 -15.92
CA LYS A 112 -3.76 4.69 -16.81
C LYS A 112 -4.28 5.63 -17.90
N ALA A 113 -4.54 5.08 -19.08
CA ALA A 113 -5.19 5.83 -20.17
C ALA A 113 -6.69 6.11 -19.92
N TYR A 114 -7.21 5.67 -18.81
CA TYR A 114 -8.56 5.87 -18.29
C TYR A 114 -8.48 6.07 -16.77
N SER A 115 -9.57 6.38 -16.11
CA SER A 115 -9.63 6.52 -14.66
C SER A 115 -10.39 5.38 -14.01
N SER A 116 -9.93 4.92 -12.85
CA SER A 116 -10.67 3.99 -12.00
C SER A 116 -10.57 4.40 -10.54
N ALA A 117 -11.61 4.15 -9.76
CA ALA A 117 -11.63 4.47 -8.35
C ALA A 117 -12.28 3.37 -7.52
N VAL A 118 -11.79 3.22 -6.29
CA VAL A 118 -12.38 2.36 -5.26
C VAL A 118 -13.01 3.27 -4.20
N GLY A 119 -14.21 2.88 -3.75
CA GLY A 119 -14.91 3.60 -2.70
C GLY A 119 -15.59 4.89 -3.15
N ALA A 120 -16.06 5.66 -2.16
CA ALA A 120 -16.74 6.92 -2.38
C ALA A 120 -15.75 8.05 -2.72
N GLY A 121 -16.27 9.21 -3.04
CA GLY A 121 -15.53 10.42 -3.35
C GLY A 121 -15.84 10.96 -4.74
N ALA A 122 -15.35 12.16 -5.01
CA ALA A 122 -15.52 12.81 -6.29
C ALA A 122 -14.83 12.01 -7.41
N PHE A 123 -15.54 11.87 -8.53
CA PHE A 123 -15.03 11.21 -9.73
C PHE A 123 -15.65 11.91 -10.95
N VAL A 124 -15.06 13.01 -11.34
CA VAL A 124 -15.63 13.97 -12.32
C VAL A 124 -15.85 13.34 -13.69
N SER A 125 -14.95 12.45 -14.12
CA SER A 125 -15.00 11.75 -15.40
C SER A 125 -15.72 10.40 -15.34
N GLU A 126 -16.47 10.11 -14.28
CA GLU A 126 -17.14 8.81 -14.10
C GLU A 126 -18.15 8.53 -15.20
N ILE A 127 -18.16 7.29 -15.69
CA ILE A 127 -19.11 6.76 -16.68
C ILE A 127 -19.90 5.59 -16.09
N PHE A 128 -21.07 5.35 -16.64
CA PHE A 128 -22.02 4.34 -16.16
C PHE A 128 -22.54 3.48 -17.30
N GLY A 129 -23.21 2.37 -16.94
CA GLY A 129 -23.82 1.47 -17.90
C GLY A 129 -22.81 0.62 -18.67
N ASP A 130 -23.23 0.16 -19.86
CA ASP A 130 -22.50 -0.82 -20.66
C ASP A 130 -21.07 -0.40 -21.00
N GLU A 131 -20.85 0.90 -21.20
CA GLU A 131 -19.52 1.43 -21.49
C GLU A 131 -18.58 1.29 -20.29
N ALA A 132 -19.06 1.59 -19.08
CA ALA A 132 -18.30 1.37 -17.85
C ALA A 132 -18.00 -0.10 -17.63
N ASP A 133 -18.97 -0.98 -17.89
CA ASP A 133 -18.83 -2.42 -17.73
C ASP A 133 -17.83 -3.00 -18.72
N GLU A 134 -17.86 -2.55 -19.96
CA GLU A 134 -16.90 -2.97 -20.98
C GLU A 134 -15.48 -2.49 -20.64
N LEU A 135 -15.31 -1.24 -20.23
CA LEU A 135 -14.02 -0.69 -19.83
C LEU A 135 -13.48 -1.44 -18.59
N ARG A 136 -14.35 -1.74 -17.63
CA ARG A 136 -13.99 -2.51 -16.43
C ARG A 136 -13.49 -3.89 -16.78
N ARG A 137 -14.19 -4.58 -17.70
CA ARG A 137 -13.83 -5.93 -18.15
C ARG A 137 -12.50 -5.96 -18.89
N ARG A 138 -12.18 -4.94 -19.69
CA ARG A 138 -10.95 -4.85 -20.47
C ARG A 138 -9.77 -4.28 -19.69
N GLY A 139 -10.01 -3.59 -18.60
CA GLY A 139 -8.97 -2.91 -17.83
C GLY A 139 -8.10 -3.88 -17.04
N GLY A 140 -6.78 -3.66 -17.04
CA GLY A 140 -5.82 -4.51 -16.32
C GLY A 140 -5.78 -5.96 -16.80
N ASP A 141 -5.00 -6.80 -16.16
CA ASP A 141 -4.84 -8.21 -16.54
C ASP A 141 -6.05 -9.08 -16.16
N GLY A 142 -6.77 -8.72 -15.12
CA GLY A 142 -7.95 -9.45 -14.61
C GLY A 142 -9.22 -8.61 -14.54
N GLY A 143 -9.26 -7.48 -15.22
CA GLY A 143 -10.35 -6.51 -15.11
C GLY A 143 -10.19 -5.57 -13.92
N GLU A 144 -10.98 -4.50 -13.90
CA GLU A 144 -10.96 -3.48 -12.86
C GLU A 144 -11.86 -3.87 -11.68
N PHE A 145 -11.38 -4.83 -10.91
CA PHE A 145 -12.03 -5.34 -9.68
C PHE A 145 -11.07 -5.23 -8.50
N GLY A 146 -11.62 -5.17 -7.30
CA GLY A 146 -10.83 -5.18 -6.07
C GLY A 146 -10.12 -6.52 -5.89
N ALA A 147 -8.80 -6.51 -5.71
CA ALA A 147 -7.99 -7.73 -5.61
C ALA A 147 -8.45 -8.68 -4.48
N THR A 148 -8.87 -8.12 -3.34
CA THR A 148 -9.28 -8.90 -2.17
C THR A 148 -10.79 -9.13 -2.14
N THR A 149 -11.58 -8.14 -2.53
CA THR A 149 -13.04 -8.15 -2.35
C THR A 149 -13.80 -8.54 -3.62
N GLY A 150 -13.15 -8.54 -4.78
CA GLY A 150 -13.81 -8.73 -6.09
C GLY A 150 -14.81 -7.62 -6.46
N ARG A 151 -14.91 -6.54 -5.68
CA ARG A 151 -15.85 -5.46 -5.95
C ARG A 151 -15.51 -4.74 -7.24
N PRO A 152 -16.50 -4.45 -8.11
CA PRO A 152 -16.27 -3.69 -9.32
C PRO A 152 -15.80 -2.27 -8.97
N ARG A 153 -14.74 -1.82 -9.62
CA ARG A 153 -14.26 -0.43 -9.51
C ARG A 153 -15.16 0.49 -10.31
N ARG A 154 -15.29 1.72 -9.84
CA ARG A 154 -15.89 2.82 -10.60
C ARG A 154 -14.97 3.14 -11.76
N MET A 155 -15.53 3.40 -12.93
CA MET A 155 -14.78 3.62 -14.16
C MET A 155 -15.05 5.03 -14.70
N GLY A 156 -14.06 5.60 -15.37
CA GLY A 156 -14.21 6.91 -15.97
C GLY A 156 -13.18 7.16 -17.07
N TRP A 157 -13.43 8.23 -17.83
CA TRP A 157 -12.49 8.69 -18.83
C TRP A 157 -11.22 9.26 -18.16
N PHE A 158 -10.16 9.35 -18.96
CA PHE A 158 -8.92 9.97 -18.52
C PHE A 158 -9.18 11.44 -18.12
N ASP A 159 -8.85 11.77 -16.88
CA ASP A 159 -8.98 13.14 -16.36
C ASP A 159 -7.68 13.91 -16.54
N ALA A 160 -7.61 14.67 -17.64
CA ALA A 160 -6.42 15.45 -17.96
C ALA A 160 -6.20 16.63 -17.00
N VAL A 161 -7.24 17.14 -16.36
CA VAL A 161 -7.13 18.24 -15.39
C VAL A 161 -6.52 17.72 -14.11
N ALA A 162 -7.06 16.63 -13.57
CA ALA A 162 -6.52 15.97 -12.36
C ALA A 162 -5.08 15.48 -12.59
N THR A 163 -4.82 14.87 -13.75
CA THR A 163 -3.46 14.39 -14.08
C THR A 163 -2.45 15.52 -14.20
N ARG A 164 -2.86 16.68 -14.71
CA ARG A 164 -1.97 17.86 -14.80
C ARG A 164 -1.75 18.52 -13.45
N TYR A 165 -2.72 18.42 -12.54
CA TYR A 165 -2.60 18.93 -11.18
C TYR A 165 -1.60 18.11 -10.36
N GLY A 166 -1.63 16.76 -10.47
CA GLY A 166 -0.71 15.86 -9.76
C GLY A 166 0.65 15.80 -10.38
#